data_c08e8f482ea4b98fb309f84b44880936
#
_entry.id   c08e8f482ea4b98fb309f84b44880936
#
_cell.length_a   1.000
_cell.length_b   1.000
_cell.length_c   1.000
_cell.angle_alpha   90.00
_cell.angle_beta   90.00
_cell.angle_gamma   90.00
#
_symmetry.space_group_name_H-M   'P 1'
#
loop_
_entity.id
_entity.type
_entity.pdbx_description
1 polymer ?
#
loop_
_entity_poly.entity_id
_entity_poly.type
_entity_poly.pdbx_seq_one_letter_code
_entity_poly.pdbx_strand_id
1 'polypeptide(L)'
;MTKEEQQKFFGINNDVVFKLVFCQQYFAKKFIEKILNQKIGNITYIDSEKEFLETIGNIDNKGVRFDIYVEDDLGNRFDIEMQNYQKKDDNLTYRMRYYMHMMDGNHLNKGQNYINFPHLYTIAICNFKVYRKSRRVYLFDSFERYEKDLEQDLQMTNVYVSTKNKIGNIYVDPELNSFLEYVKDNTRIDCEFVKEIDEEVKRINLNPEKKKAMLTYETDRNLFRAECEAKGRAEGKAEGKAEGKAEGKAENLENIVVTALKEKCSLEFLSKITQTSVKKIKAIAKKHKIEIEE
;
A
#
# COMPACT_ATOMS: atom_id res chain seq x y z
N MET A 1 4.99 12.11 29.35
CA MET A 1 3.80 11.28 29.04
C MET A 1 2.68 11.67 30.00
N THR A 2 1.53 12.04 29.47
CA THR A 2 0.30 12.28 30.25
C THR A 2 -0.23 10.99 30.88
N LYS A 3 -1.19 11.08 31.84
CA LYS A 3 -1.83 9.87 32.40
C LYS A 3 -2.59 9.07 31.33
N GLU A 4 -3.20 9.74 30.35
CA GLU A 4 -3.89 9.09 29.23
C GLU A 4 -2.93 8.35 28.31
N GLU A 5 -1.77 8.93 27.99
CA GLU A 5 -0.71 8.28 27.22
C GLU A 5 -0.13 7.05 27.94
N GLN A 6 -0.04 7.09 29.27
CA GLN A 6 0.40 5.94 30.07
C GLN A 6 -0.60 4.79 30.06
N GLN A 7 -1.90 5.09 29.95
CA GLN A 7 -2.97 4.08 29.90
C GLN A 7 -3.25 3.51 28.52
N LYS A 8 -2.78 4.18 27.44
CA LYS A 8 -2.99 3.73 26.06
C LYS A 8 -2.31 2.39 25.83
N PHE A 9 -3.08 1.41 25.32
CA PHE A 9 -2.58 0.10 24.92
C PHE A 9 -2.49 0.02 23.39
N PHE A 10 -1.36 -0.49 22.88
CA PHE A 10 -1.11 -0.69 21.47
C PHE A 10 -1.15 -2.18 21.16
N GLY A 11 -2.10 -2.61 20.34
CA GLY A 11 -2.23 -4.01 19.92
C GLY A 11 -1.24 -4.40 18.83
N ILE A 12 -1.24 -5.68 18.47
CA ILE A 12 -0.36 -6.25 17.44
C ILE A 12 -0.53 -5.62 16.05
N ASN A 13 -1.69 -5.02 15.77
CA ASN A 13 -1.96 -4.30 14.53
C ASN A 13 -1.33 -2.89 14.48
N ASN A 14 -0.67 -2.44 15.55
CA ASN A 14 0.17 -1.23 15.51
C ASN A 14 1.50 -1.56 14.83
N ASP A 15 1.92 -0.75 13.86
CA ASP A 15 3.11 -0.99 13.03
C ASP A 15 4.39 -1.16 13.87
N VAL A 16 4.54 -0.39 14.98
CA VAL A 16 5.71 -0.49 15.86
C VAL A 16 5.66 -1.76 16.71
N VAL A 17 4.49 -2.09 17.29
CA VAL A 17 4.31 -3.32 18.07
C VAL A 17 4.56 -4.55 17.22
N PHE A 18 4.01 -4.56 15.99
CA PHE A 18 4.22 -5.63 15.03
C PHE A 18 5.72 -5.87 14.79
N LYS A 19 6.47 -4.81 14.48
CA LYS A 19 7.91 -4.89 14.29
C LYS A 19 8.63 -5.41 15.53
N LEU A 20 8.33 -4.87 16.71
CA LEU A 20 8.97 -5.26 17.96
C LEU A 20 8.68 -6.72 18.38
N VAL A 21 7.55 -7.29 17.98
CA VAL A 21 7.26 -8.71 18.18
C VAL A 21 8.01 -9.56 17.16
N PHE A 22 7.88 -9.23 15.88
CA PHE A 22 8.42 -10.06 14.80
C PHE A 22 9.89 -9.80 14.48
N CYS A 23 10.55 -8.81 15.11
CA CYS A 23 12.02 -8.75 15.12
C CYS A 23 12.65 -9.84 16.03
N GLN A 24 11.86 -10.61 16.76
CA GLN A 24 12.34 -11.79 17.48
C GLN A 24 12.26 -13.02 16.56
N GLN A 25 13.42 -13.67 16.36
CA GLN A 25 13.57 -14.81 15.44
C GLN A 25 12.53 -15.91 15.67
N TYR A 26 12.23 -16.19 16.92
CA TYR A 26 11.24 -17.20 17.30
C TYR A 26 9.85 -16.94 16.70
N PHE A 27 9.33 -15.72 16.87
CA PHE A 27 8.00 -15.35 16.35
C PHE A 27 7.99 -15.27 14.82
N ALA A 28 9.00 -14.64 14.23
CA ALA A 28 9.09 -14.51 12.78
C ALA A 28 9.17 -15.90 12.11
N LYS A 29 10.05 -16.77 12.58
CA LYS A 29 10.18 -18.14 12.06
C LYS A 29 8.88 -18.91 12.15
N LYS A 30 8.27 -19.00 13.35
CA LYS A 30 6.99 -19.68 13.54
C LYS A 30 5.89 -19.13 12.60
N PHE A 31 5.84 -17.83 12.44
CA PHE A 31 4.85 -17.18 11.61
C PHE A 31 5.02 -17.50 10.13
N ILE A 32 6.24 -17.40 9.59
CA ILE A 32 6.55 -17.74 8.21
C ILE A 32 6.21 -19.20 7.93
N GLU A 33 6.64 -20.13 8.81
CA GLU A 33 6.35 -21.56 8.69
C GLU A 33 4.85 -21.86 8.62
N LYS A 34 4.03 -21.14 9.41
CA LYS A 34 2.57 -21.29 9.40
C LYS A 34 1.91 -20.73 8.13
N ILE A 35 2.43 -19.66 7.59
CA ILE A 35 1.93 -19.07 6.35
C ILE A 35 2.24 -19.96 5.16
N LEU A 36 3.49 -20.40 5.06
CA LEU A 36 3.96 -21.20 3.93
C LEU A 36 3.61 -22.69 4.06
N ASN A 37 3.16 -23.11 5.25
CA ASN A 37 2.91 -24.52 5.61
C ASN A 37 4.13 -25.41 5.32
N GLN A 38 5.34 -24.88 5.57
CA GLN A 38 6.60 -25.58 5.40
C GLN A 38 7.61 -25.13 6.46
N LYS A 39 8.61 -25.97 6.72
CA LYS A 39 9.75 -25.61 7.57
C LYS A 39 10.72 -24.74 6.81
N ILE A 40 11.26 -23.73 7.49
CA ILE A 40 12.36 -22.90 6.98
C ILE A 40 13.60 -23.08 7.86
N GLY A 41 14.74 -22.63 7.36
CA GLY A 41 16.01 -22.63 8.09
C GLY A 41 15.99 -21.71 9.32
N ASN A 42 17.12 -21.58 9.98
CA ASN A 42 17.27 -20.59 11.04
C ASN A 42 17.36 -19.20 10.42
N ILE A 43 16.64 -18.26 10.98
CA ILE A 43 16.57 -16.91 10.42
C ILE A 43 17.56 -15.96 11.07
N THR A 44 18.11 -15.07 10.26
CA THR A 44 18.89 -13.89 10.67
C THR A 44 18.22 -12.63 10.15
N TYR A 45 18.34 -11.54 10.90
CA TYR A 45 17.81 -10.24 10.47
C TYR A 45 18.83 -9.53 9.59
N ILE A 46 18.34 -8.91 8.53
CA ILE A 46 19.14 -7.99 7.71
C ILE A 46 19.11 -6.61 8.34
N ASP A 47 17.98 -6.24 9.04
CA ASP A 47 17.86 -5.03 9.86
C ASP A 47 17.73 -5.37 11.35
N SER A 48 18.40 -4.61 12.23
CA SER A 48 18.35 -4.81 13.68
C SER A 48 17.28 -3.95 14.36
N GLU A 49 16.77 -4.40 15.54
CA GLU A 49 15.85 -3.62 16.39
C GLU A 49 16.42 -2.21 16.71
N LYS A 50 17.72 -2.11 16.88
CA LYS A 50 18.39 -0.85 17.20
C LYS A 50 18.34 0.14 16.03
N GLU A 51 18.63 -0.30 14.82
CA GLU A 51 18.53 0.50 13.60
C GLU A 51 17.07 0.94 13.35
N PHE A 52 16.12 0.09 13.69
CA PHE A 52 14.70 0.42 13.61
C PHE A 52 14.31 1.57 14.57
N LEU A 53 14.69 1.51 15.85
CA LEU A 53 14.38 2.55 16.84
C LEU A 53 15.08 3.88 16.52
N GLU A 54 16.30 3.85 16.00
CA GLU A 54 17.04 5.04 15.56
C GLU A 54 16.44 5.68 14.30
N THR A 55 15.80 4.88 13.44
CA THR A 55 15.22 5.35 12.16
C THR A 55 13.82 5.94 12.31
N ILE A 56 13.11 5.69 13.41
CA ILE A 56 11.77 6.28 13.66
C ILE A 56 11.80 7.83 13.61
N GLY A 57 12.94 8.46 13.91
CA GLY A 57 13.13 9.92 13.84
C GLY A 57 13.48 10.49 12.46
N ASN A 58 13.69 9.69 11.42
CA ASN A 58 14.15 10.15 10.10
C ASN A 58 13.19 9.76 8.98
N ILE A 59 12.05 10.47 8.88
CA ILE A 59 10.97 10.21 7.89
C ILE A 59 11.33 10.69 6.46
N ASP A 60 12.39 11.47 6.28
CA ASP A 60 12.70 12.17 5.01
C ASP A 60 13.33 11.32 3.91
N ASN A 61 13.75 10.09 4.18
CA ASN A 61 14.31 9.23 3.15
C ASN A 61 13.22 8.40 2.44
N LYS A 62 12.91 8.74 1.19
CA LYS A 62 12.06 7.97 0.26
C LYS A 62 12.65 6.60 -0.15
N GLY A 63 13.48 5.99 0.68
CA GLY A 63 13.95 4.63 0.52
C GLY A 63 12.83 3.61 0.79
N VAL A 64 12.95 2.42 0.21
CA VAL A 64 12.12 1.28 0.61
C VAL A 64 12.49 0.94 2.04
N ARG A 65 11.48 0.90 2.90
CA ARG A 65 11.62 0.49 4.28
C ARG A 65 10.76 -0.75 4.49
N PHE A 66 11.44 -1.88 4.61
CA PHE A 66 10.80 -3.14 4.98
C PHE A 66 10.32 -3.08 6.43
N ASP A 67 9.16 -3.69 6.69
CA ASP A 67 8.71 -3.83 8.07
C ASP A 67 9.56 -4.87 8.80
N ILE A 68 9.73 -6.05 8.23
CA ILE A 68 10.57 -7.12 8.76
C ILE A 68 11.25 -7.81 7.59
N TYR A 69 12.56 -7.74 7.53
CA TYR A 69 13.36 -8.35 6.48
C TYR A 69 14.34 -9.34 7.08
N VAL A 70 14.16 -10.61 6.74
CA VAL A 70 14.96 -11.73 7.28
C VAL A 70 15.45 -12.64 6.17
N GLU A 71 16.57 -13.31 6.44
CA GLU A 71 17.13 -14.37 5.60
C GLU A 71 17.28 -15.63 6.44
N ASP A 72 16.99 -16.81 5.87
CA ASP A 72 17.24 -18.08 6.54
C ASP A 72 18.63 -18.65 6.15
N ASP A 73 19.07 -19.69 6.85
CA ASP A 73 20.37 -20.36 6.60
C ASP A 73 20.41 -21.15 5.28
N LEU A 74 19.29 -21.21 4.55
CA LEU A 74 19.19 -21.73 3.18
C LEU A 74 19.31 -20.62 2.13
N GLY A 75 19.43 -19.36 2.55
CA GLY A 75 19.52 -18.19 1.70
C GLY A 75 18.17 -17.62 1.25
N ASN A 76 17.04 -18.20 1.68
CA ASN A 76 15.71 -17.64 1.36
C ASN A 76 15.49 -16.32 2.09
N ARG A 77 14.84 -15.37 1.43
CA ARG A 77 14.58 -14.04 1.96
C ARG A 77 13.10 -13.75 2.09
N PHE A 78 12.74 -13.17 3.21
CA PHE A 78 11.34 -12.90 3.57
C PHE A 78 11.18 -11.43 3.97
N ASP A 79 10.30 -10.75 3.27
CA ASP A 79 9.78 -9.43 3.65
C ASP A 79 8.36 -9.59 4.19
N ILE A 80 8.11 -9.16 5.43
CA ILE A 80 6.82 -9.28 6.09
C ILE A 80 6.30 -7.88 6.40
N GLU A 81 5.17 -7.53 5.81
CA GLU A 81 4.55 -6.21 5.85
C GLU A 81 3.18 -6.23 6.54
N MET A 82 2.94 -5.33 7.50
CA MET A 82 1.62 -5.09 8.06
C MET A 82 0.89 -3.98 7.31
N GLN A 83 -0.27 -4.32 6.72
CA GLN A 83 -1.08 -3.41 5.92
C GLN A 83 -2.43 -3.14 6.58
N ASN A 84 -2.53 -2.06 7.35
CA ASN A 84 -3.74 -1.71 8.09
C ASN A 84 -4.83 -1.09 7.23
N TYR A 85 -4.46 -0.45 6.10
CA TYR A 85 -5.38 0.27 5.23
C TYR A 85 -5.05 0.03 3.76
N GLN A 86 -6.10 -0.10 2.95
CA GLN A 86 -5.97 -0.02 1.51
C GLN A 86 -6.11 1.45 1.09
N LYS A 87 -5.04 2.06 0.63
CA LYS A 87 -5.08 3.41 0.08
C LYS A 87 -5.71 3.38 -1.31
N LYS A 88 -6.50 4.41 -1.64
CA LYS A 88 -7.22 4.49 -2.94
C LYS A 88 -6.26 4.51 -4.13
N ASP A 89 -5.12 5.17 -3.98
CA ASP A 89 -4.12 5.39 -5.03
C ASP A 89 -2.87 4.51 -4.88
N ASP A 90 -2.89 3.51 -3.96
CA ASP A 90 -1.80 2.59 -3.73
C ASP A 90 -2.20 1.17 -4.17
N ASN A 91 -1.49 0.66 -5.17
CA ASN A 91 -1.65 -0.72 -5.61
C ASN A 91 -0.68 -1.62 -4.85
N LEU A 92 -1.20 -2.33 -3.85
CA LEU A 92 -0.40 -3.23 -3.01
C LEU A 92 0.41 -4.24 -3.84
N THR A 93 -0.15 -4.79 -4.92
CA THR A 93 0.55 -5.74 -5.80
C THR A 93 1.76 -5.10 -6.47
N TYR A 94 1.64 -3.83 -6.92
CA TYR A 94 2.78 -3.12 -7.51
C TYR A 94 3.85 -2.79 -6.47
N ARG A 95 3.45 -2.50 -5.24
CA ARG A 95 4.37 -2.28 -4.13
C ARG A 95 5.11 -3.54 -3.75
N MET A 96 4.44 -4.69 -3.60
CA MET A 96 5.08 -5.99 -3.34
C MET A 96 6.05 -6.37 -4.46
N ARG A 97 5.70 -6.14 -5.73
CA ARG A 97 6.62 -6.33 -6.85
C ARG A 97 7.85 -5.43 -6.73
N TYR A 98 7.68 -4.18 -6.32
CA TYR A 98 8.79 -3.25 -6.14
C TYR A 98 9.72 -3.70 -4.99
N TYR A 99 9.15 -4.14 -3.86
CA TYR A 99 9.92 -4.68 -2.74
C TYR A 99 10.73 -5.91 -3.13
N MET A 100 10.12 -6.85 -3.82
CA MET A 100 10.79 -8.04 -4.34
C MET A 100 11.98 -7.68 -5.24
N HIS A 101 11.80 -6.68 -6.11
CA HIS A 101 12.88 -6.17 -6.96
C HIS A 101 14.02 -5.52 -6.16
N MET A 102 13.70 -4.82 -5.08
CA MET A 102 14.72 -4.25 -4.18
C MET A 102 15.47 -5.31 -3.38
N MET A 103 14.81 -6.40 -3.00
CA MET A 103 15.44 -7.55 -2.34
C MET A 103 16.43 -8.26 -3.28
N ASP A 104 16.12 -8.31 -4.57
CA ASP A 104 16.91 -8.99 -5.60
C ASP A 104 18.13 -8.17 -6.04
N GLY A 105 17.95 -6.86 -6.22
CA GLY A 105 18.94 -5.96 -6.81
C GLY A 105 20.30 -5.88 -6.10
N ASN A 106 20.38 -6.31 -4.84
CA ASN A 106 21.58 -6.24 -4.03
C ASN A 106 22.22 -7.62 -3.76
N HIS A 107 21.75 -8.68 -4.45
CA HIS A 107 22.17 -10.04 -4.10
C HIS A 107 23.43 -10.49 -4.83
N LEU A 108 23.56 -10.20 -6.12
CA LEU A 108 24.68 -10.67 -6.93
C LEU A 108 25.77 -9.62 -7.12
N ASN A 109 27.00 -10.00 -6.81
CA ASN A 109 28.19 -9.26 -7.22
C ASN A 109 28.59 -9.63 -8.66
N LYS A 110 29.34 -8.74 -9.30
CA LYS A 110 29.86 -8.99 -10.65
C LYS A 110 30.63 -10.30 -10.73
N GLY A 111 30.19 -11.21 -11.61
CA GLY A 111 30.82 -12.51 -11.85
C GLY A 111 30.26 -13.67 -11.02
N GLN A 112 29.27 -13.44 -10.16
CA GLN A 112 28.55 -14.53 -9.49
C GLN A 112 27.60 -15.27 -10.42
N ASN A 113 27.35 -16.54 -10.11
CA ASN A 113 26.48 -17.40 -10.92
C ASN A 113 25.01 -17.19 -10.53
N TYR A 114 24.12 -17.08 -11.52
CA TYR A 114 22.67 -16.92 -11.34
C TYR A 114 21.98 -18.11 -10.64
N ILE A 115 22.61 -19.29 -10.60
CA ILE A 115 22.04 -20.45 -9.91
C ILE A 115 21.91 -20.26 -8.38
N ASN A 116 22.61 -19.26 -7.84
CA ASN A 116 22.62 -18.97 -6.41
C ASN A 116 21.57 -17.90 -6.00
N PHE A 117 20.59 -17.60 -6.86
CA PHE A 117 19.52 -16.71 -6.46
C PHE A 117 18.71 -17.30 -5.29
N PRO A 118 18.44 -16.51 -4.24
CA PRO A 118 17.59 -16.93 -3.14
C PRO A 118 16.14 -17.02 -3.58
N HIS A 119 15.33 -17.82 -2.89
CA HIS A 119 13.88 -17.68 -2.99
C HIS A 119 13.42 -16.45 -2.22
N LEU A 120 12.70 -15.58 -2.90
CA LEU A 120 12.19 -14.33 -2.37
C LEU A 120 10.70 -14.45 -2.03
N TYR A 121 10.35 -14.09 -0.81
CA TYR A 121 8.97 -14.05 -0.34
C TYR A 121 8.60 -12.65 0.10
N THR A 122 7.57 -12.06 -0.50
CA THR A 122 6.91 -10.87 0.07
C THR A 122 5.60 -11.29 0.71
N ILE A 123 5.41 -10.99 1.99
CA ILE A 123 4.27 -11.43 2.80
C ILE A 123 3.51 -10.21 3.30
N ALA A 124 2.37 -9.89 2.71
CA ALA A 124 1.53 -8.77 3.11
C ALA A 124 0.37 -9.25 4.01
N ILE A 125 0.37 -8.85 5.29
CA ILE A 125 -0.72 -9.10 6.23
C ILE A 125 -1.70 -7.92 6.14
N CYS A 126 -2.86 -8.16 5.56
CA CYS A 126 -3.84 -7.13 5.25
C CYS A 126 -4.99 -7.12 6.26
N ASN A 127 -5.16 -6.01 6.98
CA ASN A 127 -6.32 -5.81 7.86
C ASN A 127 -7.56 -5.34 7.08
N PHE A 128 -7.65 -5.76 5.82
CA PHE A 128 -8.77 -5.54 4.91
C PHE A 128 -8.94 -6.75 3.98
N LYS A 129 -10.01 -6.76 3.19
CA LYS A 129 -10.24 -7.82 2.20
C LYS A 129 -9.30 -7.68 1.02
N VAL A 130 -8.62 -8.77 0.66
CA VAL A 130 -7.81 -8.88 -0.55
C VAL A 130 -8.48 -9.84 -1.52
N TYR A 131 -8.41 -9.54 -2.81
CA TYR A 131 -8.98 -10.32 -3.91
C TYR A 131 -10.48 -10.69 -3.75
N ARG A 132 -11.10 -11.12 -4.84
CA ARG A 132 -12.54 -11.44 -4.87
C ARG A 132 -12.88 -12.79 -4.26
N LYS A 133 -11.94 -13.75 -4.26
CA LYS A 133 -12.12 -15.05 -3.61
C LYS A 133 -12.00 -14.89 -2.11
N SER A 134 -12.89 -15.50 -1.34
CA SER A 134 -12.92 -15.34 0.12
C SER A 134 -11.91 -16.24 0.83
N ARG A 135 -10.64 -16.22 0.43
CA ARG A 135 -9.56 -16.98 1.06
C ARG A 135 -8.80 -16.09 2.03
N ARG A 136 -8.27 -16.65 3.10
CA ARG A 136 -7.41 -15.92 4.04
C ARG A 136 -5.99 -15.78 3.55
N VAL A 137 -5.49 -16.78 2.81
CA VAL A 137 -4.12 -16.81 2.30
C VAL A 137 -4.15 -16.99 0.78
N TYR A 138 -3.32 -16.24 0.09
CA TYR A 138 -3.07 -16.35 -1.34
C TYR A 138 -1.56 -16.37 -1.56
N LEU A 139 -1.09 -17.38 -2.28
CA LEU A 139 0.28 -17.47 -2.79
C LEU A 139 0.22 -17.30 -4.30
N PHE A 140 1.11 -16.48 -4.82
CA PHE A 140 1.22 -16.23 -6.26
C PHE A 140 2.65 -16.54 -6.70
N ASP A 141 2.75 -17.54 -7.54
CA ASP A 141 3.94 -17.94 -8.26
C ASP A 141 3.75 -17.69 -9.76
N SER A 142 4.76 -17.93 -10.57
CA SER A 142 4.71 -17.69 -12.00
C SER A 142 4.37 -18.97 -12.77
N PHE A 143 3.34 -18.91 -13.61
CA PHE A 143 2.89 -20.02 -14.43
C PHE A 143 2.75 -19.60 -15.88
N GLU A 144 2.87 -20.57 -16.81
CA GLU A 144 2.56 -20.35 -18.20
C GLU A 144 1.07 -19.92 -18.35
N ARG A 145 0.78 -19.04 -19.31
CA ARG A 145 -0.54 -18.42 -19.44
C ARG A 145 -1.64 -19.43 -19.80
N TYR A 146 -1.32 -20.38 -20.64
CA TYR A 146 -2.28 -21.34 -21.19
C TYR A 146 -2.22 -22.70 -20.49
N GLU A 147 -1.05 -23.08 -19.98
CA GLU A 147 -0.80 -24.31 -19.23
C GLU A 147 -0.53 -23.97 -17.75
N LYS A 148 -1.57 -23.99 -16.91
CA LYS A 148 -1.49 -23.52 -15.51
C LYS A 148 -0.78 -24.49 -14.56
N ASP A 149 -0.46 -25.67 -14.99
CA ASP A 149 0.37 -26.67 -14.32
C ASP A 149 1.86 -26.58 -14.70
N LEU A 150 2.19 -25.76 -15.70
CA LEU A 150 3.59 -25.46 -16.05
C LEU A 150 4.06 -24.23 -15.29
N GLU A 151 4.77 -24.48 -14.21
CA GLU A 151 5.39 -23.44 -13.37
C GLU A 151 6.71 -22.95 -13.98
N GLN A 152 6.89 -21.63 -13.96
CA GLN A 152 8.20 -21.02 -14.19
C GLN A 152 8.85 -20.76 -12.83
N ASP A 153 9.86 -21.54 -12.47
CA ASP A 153 10.60 -21.43 -11.22
C ASP A 153 11.45 -20.15 -11.19
N LEU A 154 10.81 -19.03 -10.83
CA LEU A 154 11.48 -17.74 -10.65
C LEU A 154 12.07 -17.56 -9.26
N GLN A 155 11.88 -18.50 -8.34
CA GLN A 155 12.25 -18.35 -6.93
C GLN A 155 11.64 -17.08 -6.32
N MET A 156 10.38 -16.77 -6.66
CA MET A 156 9.65 -15.57 -6.24
C MET A 156 8.21 -15.89 -5.90
N THR A 157 7.79 -15.69 -4.66
CA THR A 157 6.42 -15.91 -4.20
C THR A 157 5.87 -14.66 -3.52
N ASN A 158 4.73 -14.14 -4.03
CA ASN A 158 3.97 -13.10 -3.35
C ASN A 158 2.88 -13.72 -2.50
N VAL A 159 2.87 -13.42 -1.20
CA VAL A 159 1.90 -13.94 -0.25
C VAL A 159 1.02 -12.81 0.27
N TYR A 160 -0.29 -12.98 0.16
CA TYR A 160 -1.27 -12.04 0.72
C TYR A 160 -2.11 -12.75 1.76
N VAL A 161 -2.12 -12.21 2.97
CA VAL A 161 -2.87 -12.76 4.10
C VAL A 161 -3.91 -11.75 4.55
N SER A 162 -5.19 -12.14 4.64
CA SER A 162 -6.27 -11.22 5.01
C SER A 162 -6.95 -11.61 6.32
N THR A 163 -7.01 -10.66 7.25
CA THR A 163 -7.76 -10.84 8.51
C THR A 163 -9.29 -10.76 8.28
N LYS A 164 -9.74 -10.13 7.18
CA LYS A 164 -11.17 -9.87 6.90
C LYS A 164 -11.80 -10.85 5.92
N ASN A 165 -11.02 -11.64 5.20
CA ASN A 165 -11.54 -12.69 4.34
C ASN A 165 -12.01 -13.89 5.20
N LYS A 166 -12.92 -14.68 4.65
CA LYS A 166 -13.38 -15.92 5.28
C LYS A 166 -12.34 -17.03 5.11
N ILE A 167 -12.46 -18.09 5.91
CA ILE A 167 -11.74 -19.34 5.65
C ILE A 167 -12.35 -19.93 4.37
N GLY A 168 -11.54 -20.07 3.32
CA GLY A 168 -11.95 -20.68 2.05
C GLY A 168 -11.67 -22.20 2.03
N ASN A 169 -11.75 -22.81 0.84
CA ASN A 169 -11.54 -24.26 0.65
C ASN A 169 -10.04 -24.67 0.66
N ILE A 170 -9.15 -23.80 1.08
CA ILE A 170 -7.71 -24.06 1.17
C ILE A 170 -7.37 -24.26 2.64
N TYR A 171 -6.50 -25.24 2.90
CA TYR A 171 -5.94 -25.43 4.23
C TYR A 171 -5.24 -24.15 4.68
N VAL A 172 -5.56 -23.74 5.87
CA VAL A 172 -4.86 -22.67 6.60
C VAL A 172 -4.50 -23.25 7.95
N ASP A 173 -3.25 -23.09 8.36
CA ASP A 173 -2.80 -23.53 9.68
C ASP A 173 -3.74 -22.98 10.78
N PRO A 174 -4.25 -23.81 11.70
CA PRO A 174 -5.21 -23.37 12.73
C PRO A 174 -4.69 -22.26 13.62
N GLU A 175 -3.40 -22.28 13.98
CA GLU A 175 -2.79 -21.23 14.80
C GLU A 175 -2.57 -19.95 14.02
N LEU A 176 -2.25 -20.02 12.71
CA LEU A 176 -2.28 -18.85 11.82
C LEU A 176 -3.67 -18.25 11.78
N ASN A 177 -4.70 -19.08 11.68
CA ASN A 177 -6.07 -18.60 11.66
C ASN A 177 -6.43 -17.90 12.99
N SER A 178 -6.04 -18.44 14.13
CA SER A 178 -6.20 -17.82 15.45
C SER A 178 -5.43 -16.50 15.55
N PHE A 179 -4.21 -16.44 15.01
CA PHE A 179 -3.43 -15.20 14.93
C PHE A 179 -4.12 -14.12 14.11
N LEU A 180 -4.71 -14.46 12.96
CA LEU A 180 -5.45 -13.49 12.13
C LEU A 180 -6.72 -12.97 12.83
N GLU A 181 -7.38 -13.76 13.65
CA GLU A 181 -8.47 -13.27 14.50
C GLU A 181 -7.93 -12.36 15.61
N TYR A 182 -6.78 -12.68 16.21
CA TYR A 182 -6.13 -11.83 17.21
C TYR A 182 -5.68 -10.49 16.62
N VAL A 183 -5.14 -10.45 15.41
CA VAL A 183 -4.82 -9.17 14.73
C VAL A 183 -6.06 -8.29 14.55
N LYS A 184 -7.22 -8.90 14.32
CA LYS A 184 -8.51 -8.22 14.15
C LYS A 184 -9.11 -7.78 15.48
N ASP A 185 -8.96 -8.60 16.50
CA ASP A 185 -9.47 -8.41 17.86
C ASP A 185 -8.43 -8.89 18.86
N ASN A 186 -7.68 -7.96 19.46
CA ASN A 186 -6.57 -8.25 20.37
C ASN A 186 -7.00 -8.91 21.70
N THR A 187 -8.27 -9.25 21.87
CA THR A 187 -8.78 -9.98 23.05
C THR A 187 -8.94 -11.48 22.77
N ARG A 188 -8.85 -11.93 21.52
CA ARG A 188 -9.05 -13.33 21.13
C ARG A 188 -7.75 -14.13 21.19
N ILE A 189 -7.58 -14.88 22.26
CA ILE A 189 -6.38 -15.69 22.55
C ILE A 189 -6.81 -17.15 22.55
N ASP A 190 -6.84 -17.76 21.35
CA ASP A 190 -7.45 -19.09 21.15
C ASP A 190 -6.41 -20.24 21.08
N CYS A 191 -5.09 -19.93 21.07
CA CYS A 191 -4.03 -20.95 21.01
C CYS A 191 -2.74 -20.47 21.67
N GLU A 192 -1.80 -21.39 21.90
CA GLU A 192 -0.54 -21.09 22.61
C GLU A 192 0.32 -20.09 21.83
N PHE A 193 0.41 -20.21 20.51
CA PHE A 193 1.16 -19.25 19.67
C PHE A 193 0.65 -17.82 19.84
N VAL A 194 -0.67 -17.62 19.87
CA VAL A 194 -1.27 -16.30 20.07
C VAL A 194 -1.05 -15.82 21.50
N LYS A 195 -1.09 -16.71 22.49
CA LYS A 195 -0.81 -16.36 23.87
C LYS A 195 0.62 -15.87 24.06
N GLU A 196 1.60 -16.56 23.48
CA GLU A 196 3.00 -16.12 23.50
C GLU A 196 3.17 -14.72 22.89
N ILE A 197 2.49 -14.44 21.77
CA ILE A 197 2.49 -13.12 21.11
C ILE A 197 1.82 -12.07 22.01
N ASP A 198 0.69 -12.37 22.62
CA ASP A 198 -0.05 -11.45 23.50
C ASP A 198 0.76 -11.08 24.75
N GLU A 199 1.47 -12.04 25.32
CA GLU A 199 2.39 -11.81 26.43
C GLU A 199 3.52 -10.85 26.02
N GLU A 200 4.07 -11.04 24.83
CA GLU A 200 5.09 -10.12 24.29
C GLU A 200 4.53 -8.73 24.00
N VAL A 201 3.36 -8.62 23.41
CA VAL A 201 2.65 -7.35 23.18
C VAL A 201 2.43 -6.60 24.51
N LYS A 202 2.03 -7.31 25.58
CA LYS A 202 1.90 -6.74 26.91
C LYS A 202 3.25 -6.26 27.46
N ARG A 203 4.30 -7.07 27.31
CA ARG A 203 5.67 -6.71 27.73
C ARG A 203 6.16 -5.46 27.03
N ILE A 204 5.92 -5.33 25.73
CA ILE A 204 6.25 -4.13 24.94
C ILE A 204 5.50 -2.91 25.47
N ASN A 205 4.21 -3.01 25.76
CA ASN A 205 3.39 -1.92 26.29
C ASN A 205 3.80 -1.49 27.71
N LEU A 206 4.38 -2.37 28.51
CA LEU A 206 4.89 -2.07 29.85
C LEU A 206 6.27 -1.40 29.83
N ASN A 207 7.02 -1.48 28.75
CA ASN A 207 8.32 -0.85 28.63
C ASN A 207 8.16 0.66 28.29
N PRO A 208 8.66 1.59 29.17
CA PRO A 208 8.45 3.02 28.99
C PRO A 208 9.11 3.59 27.72
N GLU A 209 10.28 3.07 27.34
CA GLU A 209 11.02 3.55 26.16
C GLU A 209 10.30 3.13 24.88
N LYS A 210 9.91 1.84 24.79
CA LYS A 210 9.14 1.31 23.65
C LYS A 210 7.79 2.03 23.54
N LYS A 211 7.14 2.30 24.66
CA LYS A 211 5.88 3.03 24.69
C LYS A 211 6.02 4.47 24.21
N LYS A 212 7.08 5.17 24.62
CA LYS A 212 7.39 6.49 24.12
C LYS A 212 7.63 6.48 22.60
N ALA A 213 8.38 5.51 22.09
CA ALA A 213 8.61 5.35 20.64
C ALA A 213 7.31 5.15 19.87
N MET A 214 6.38 4.30 20.37
CA MET A 214 5.07 4.10 19.77
C MET A 214 4.23 5.38 19.70
N LEU A 215 4.22 6.17 20.78
CA LEU A 215 3.50 7.44 20.84
C LEU A 215 4.09 8.47 19.86
N THR A 216 5.43 8.58 19.81
CA THR A 216 6.11 9.47 18.85
C THR A 216 5.77 9.09 17.43
N TYR A 217 5.92 7.83 17.06
CA TYR A 217 5.59 7.32 15.72
C TYR A 217 4.13 7.60 15.33
N GLU A 218 3.19 7.40 16.25
CA GLU A 218 1.77 7.68 15.98
C GLU A 218 1.53 9.17 15.77
N THR A 219 2.20 10.02 16.53
CA THR A 219 2.10 11.48 16.41
C THR A 219 2.65 11.94 15.06
N ASP A 220 3.83 11.50 14.67
CA ASP A 220 4.47 11.85 13.40
C ASP A 220 3.64 11.36 12.21
N ARG A 221 3.12 10.15 12.30
CA ARG A 221 2.23 9.59 11.28
C ARG A 221 0.93 10.38 11.12
N ASN A 222 0.35 10.86 12.23
CA ASN A 222 -0.87 11.67 12.19
C ASN A 222 -0.60 13.06 11.60
N LEU A 223 0.54 13.68 11.94
CA LEU A 223 0.98 14.96 11.36
C LEU A 223 1.19 14.82 9.85
N PHE A 224 1.95 13.82 9.42
CA PHE A 224 2.18 13.54 8.01
C PHE A 224 0.87 13.30 7.24
N ARG A 225 -0.08 12.55 7.84
CA ARG A 225 -1.40 12.34 7.22
C ARG A 225 -2.16 13.66 7.07
N ALA A 226 -2.17 14.50 8.10
CA ALA A 226 -2.84 15.80 8.07
C ALA A 226 -2.23 16.73 7.00
N GLU A 227 -0.92 16.73 6.85
CA GLU A 227 -0.21 17.49 5.80
C GLU A 227 -0.57 16.99 4.40
N CYS A 228 -0.55 15.68 4.18
CA CYS A 228 -0.95 15.09 2.89
C CYS A 228 -2.42 15.40 2.53
N GLU A 229 -3.33 15.33 3.50
CA GLU A 229 -4.74 15.68 3.30
C GLU A 229 -4.91 17.17 3.00
N ALA A 230 -4.20 18.05 3.70
CA ALA A 230 -4.23 19.49 3.46
C ALA A 230 -3.72 19.83 2.05
N LYS A 231 -2.61 19.22 1.65
CA LYS A 231 -2.04 19.38 0.30
C LYS A 231 -3.01 18.90 -0.79
N GLY A 232 -3.56 17.69 -0.65
CA GLY A 232 -4.53 17.14 -1.61
C GLY A 232 -5.80 18.00 -1.73
N ARG A 233 -6.30 18.57 -0.61
CA ARG A 233 -7.44 19.50 -0.64
C ARG A 233 -7.09 20.81 -1.35
N ALA A 234 -5.88 21.32 -1.15
CA ALA A 234 -5.42 22.55 -1.81
C ALA A 234 -5.27 22.36 -3.32
N GLU A 235 -4.67 21.26 -3.74
CA GLU A 235 -4.50 20.88 -5.15
C GLU A 235 -5.85 20.66 -5.83
N GLY A 236 -6.74 19.84 -5.27
CA GLY A 236 -8.07 19.62 -5.82
C GLY A 236 -8.93 20.88 -5.90
N LYS A 237 -8.78 21.82 -4.93
CA LYS A 237 -9.47 23.12 -4.99
C LYS A 237 -8.89 24.01 -6.10
N ALA A 238 -7.58 23.97 -6.33
CA ALA A 238 -6.94 24.74 -7.38
C ALA A 238 -7.32 24.20 -8.78
N GLU A 239 -7.29 22.88 -8.96
CA GLU A 239 -7.72 22.20 -10.19
C GLU A 239 -9.20 22.48 -10.50
N GLY A 240 -10.10 22.23 -9.56
CA GLY A 240 -11.54 22.50 -9.76
C GLY A 240 -11.85 23.96 -10.05
N LYS A 241 -11.08 24.91 -9.46
CA LYS A 241 -11.22 26.34 -9.80
C LYS A 241 -10.71 26.65 -11.21
N ALA A 242 -9.63 26.01 -11.64
CA ALA A 242 -9.08 26.18 -13.00
C ALA A 242 -10.01 25.58 -14.06
N GLU A 243 -10.54 24.37 -13.82
CA GLU A 243 -11.51 23.71 -14.69
C GLU A 243 -12.82 24.51 -14.80
N GLY A 244 -13.42 24.89 -13.69
CA GLY A 244 -14.66 25.68 -13.69
C GLY A 244 -14.48 27.04 -14.36
N LYS A 245 -13.28 27.67 -14.25
CA LYS A 245 -12.98 28.92 -14.98
C LYS A 245 -12.83 28.67 -16.49
N ALA A 246 -12.26 27.53 -16.89
CA ALA A 246 -12.12 27.16 -18.31
C ALA A 246 -13.48 26.82 -18.92
N GLU A 247 -14.30 26.03 -18.22
CA GLU A 247 -15.66 25.69 -18.64
C GLU A 247 -16.55 26.93 -18.77
N GLY A 248 -16.56 27.80 -17.75
CA GLY A 248 -17.35 29.04 -17.78
C GLY A 248 -16.93 29.97 -18.89
N LYS A 249 -15.62 30.04 -19.23
CA LYS A 249 -15.17 30.80 -20.41
C LYS A 249 -15.62 30.17 -21.72
N ALA A 250 -15.60 28.84 -21.82
CA ALA A 250 -16.04 28.12 -23.03
C ALA A 250 -17.55 28.28 -23.24
N GLU A 251 -18.34 28.17 -22.18
CA GLU A 251 -19.80 28.35 -22.21
C GLU A 251 -20.17 29.80 -22.57
N ASN A 252 -19.51 30.78 -21.96
CA ASN A 252 -19.74 32.20 -22.28
C ASN A 252 -19.40 32.51 -23.77
N LEU A 253 -18.28 31.97 -24.24
CA LEU A 253 -17.90 32.11 -25.66
C LEU A 253 -18.95 31.48 -26.58
N GLU A 254 -19.42 30.27 -26.25
CA GLU A 254 -20.46 29.56 -27.01
C GLU A 254 -21.74 30.38 -27.07
N ASN A 255 -22.20 30.95 -25.93
CA ASN A 255 -23.38 31.78 -25.83
C ASN A 255 -23.25 33.05 -26.65
N ILE A 256 -22.08 33.74 -26.61
CA ILE A 256 -21.83 34.93 -27.42
C ILE A 256 -21.91 34.59 -28.90
N VAL A 257 -21.23 33.51 -29.35
CA VAL A 257 -21.24 33.09 -30.75
C VAL A 257 -22.65 32.71 -31.20
N VAL A 258 -23.41 31.94 -30.42
CA VAL A 258 -24.78 31.55 -30.76
C VAL A 258 -25.70 32.75 -30.89
N THR A 259 -25.63 33.68 -29.93
CA THR A 259 -26.47 34.90 -29.96
C THR A 259 -26.14 35.75 -31.18
N ALA A 260 -24.87 36.01 -31.42
CA ALA A 260 -24.46 36.87 -32.55
C ALA A 260 -24.73 36.24 -33.93
N LEU A 261 -24.63 34.91 -34.06
CA LEU A 261 -25.03 34.21 -35.30
C LEU A 261 -26.55 34.33 -35.57
N LYS A 262 -27.38 34.29 -34.53
CA LYS A 262 -28.85 34.50 -34.65
C LYS A 262 -29.17 35.93 -35.12
N GLU A 263 -28.34 36.89 -34.70
CA GLU A 263 -28.43 38.30 -35.17
C GLU A 263 -27.76 38.55 -36.53
N LYS A 264 -27.40 37.47 -37.26
CA LYS A 264 -26.78 37.54 -38.59
C LYS A 264 -25.44 38.26 -38.64
N CYS A 265 -24.65 38.25 -37.58
CA CYS A 265 -23.29 38.81 -37.59
C CYS A 265 -22.34 37.97 -38.47
N SER A 266 -21.47 38.63 -39.22
CA SER A 266 -20.53 37.93 -40.10
C SER A 266 -19.49 37.09 -39.31
N LEU A 267 -19.04 35.98 -39.89
CA LEU A 267 -18.03 35.10 -39.30
C LEU A 267 -16.70 35.80 -39.00
N GLU A 268 -16.32 36.75 -39.88
CA GLU A 268 -15.09 37.54 -39.73
C GLU A 268 -15.20 38.49 -38.52
N PHE A 269 -16.35 39.15 -38.36
CA PHE A 269 -16.62 40.00 -37.21
C PHE A 269 -16.58 39.22 -35.91
N LEU A 270 -17.26 38.05 -35.87
CA LEU A 270 -17.26 37.16 -34.72
C LEU A 270 -15.85 36.65 -34.37
N SER A 271 -15.08 36.24 -35.36
CA SER A 271 -13.70 35.82 -35.15
C SER A 271 -12.83 36.90 -34.52
N LYS A 272 -13.04 38.14 -34.93
CA LYS A 272 -12.29 39.32 -34.44
C LYS A 272 -12.66 39.69 -33.00
N ILE A 273 -13.96 39.70 -32.64
CA ILE A 273 -14.42 40.09 -31.31
C ILE A 273 -14.20 38.99 -30.26
N THR A 274 -14.36 37.74 -30.66
CA THR A 274 -14.22 36.60 -29.74
C THR A 274 -12.78 36.05 -29.67
N GLN A 275 -11.88 36.55 -30.53
CA GLN A 275 -10.51 36.04 -30.72
C GLN A 275 -10.49 34.52 -30.97
N THR A 276 -11.53 34.01 -31.63
CA THR A 276 -11.73 32.58 -31.90
C THR A 276 -11.71 32.30 -33.37
N SER A 277 -11.06 31.22 -33.80
CA SER A 277 -10.96 30.87 -35.20
C SER A 277 -12.32 30.62 -35.85
N VAL A 278 -12.48 31.00 -37.09
CA VAL A 278 -13.69 30.76 -37.90
C VAL A 278 -14.09 29.29 -37.91
N LYS A 279 -13.09 28.39 -37.93
CA LYS A 279 -13.32 26.93 -37.83
C LYS A 279 -14.06 26.54 -36.53
N LYS A 280 -13.69 27.14 -35.40
CA LYS A 280 -14.36 26.87 -34.10
C LYS A 280 -15.74 27.49 -34.03
N ILE A 281 -15.94 28.71 -34.64
CA ILE A 281 -17.26 29.34 -34.75
C ILE A 281 -18.19 28.49 -35.60
N LYS A 282 -17.75 27.98 -36.78
CA LYS A 282 -18.51 27.06 -37.62
C LYS A 282 -18.88 25.73 -36.87
N ALA A 283 -17.98 25.21 -36.03
CA ALA A 283 -18.25 24.05 -35.21
C ALA A 283 -19.36 24.30 -34.14
N ILE A 284 -19.36 25.49 -33.52
CA ILE A 284 -20.41 25.91 -32.59
C ILE A 284 -21.76 26.06 -33.31
N ALA A 285 -21.77 26.74 -34.48
CA ALA A 285 -22.98 26.88 -35.28
C ALA A 285 -23.58 25.51 -35.66
N LYS A 286 -22.76 24.56 -36.09
CA LYS A 286 -23.18 23.19 -36.40
C LYS A 286 -23.76 22.48 -35.21
N LYS A 287 -23.14 22.62 -34.04
CA LYS A 287 -23.63 22.06 -32.76
C LYS A 287 -25.03 22.56 -32.43
N HIS A 288 -25.30 23.85 -32.66
CA HIS A 288 -26.56 24.49 -32.36
C HIS A 288 -27.52 24.58 -33.57
N LYS A 289 -27.22 23.91 -34.70
CA LYS A 289 -28.05 23.86 -35.92
C LYS A 289 -28.41 25.24 -36.47
N ILE A 290 -27.47 26.19 -36.40
CA ILE A 290 -27.63 27.56 -36.94
C ILE A 290 -27.09 27.55 -38.36
N GLU A 291 -27.90 27.96 -39.32
CA GLU A 291 -27.49 28.18 -40.69
C GLU A 291 -26.60 29.45 -40.78
N ILE A 292 -25.49 29.35 -41.52
CA ILE A 292 -24.56 30.45 -41.74
C ILE A 292 -24.73 30.87 -43.17
N GLU A 293 -25.15 32.11 -43.41
CA GLU A 293 -25.08 32.74 -44.72
C GLU A 293 -23.58 32.99 -45.04
N GLU A 294 -23.10 32.53 -46.21
CA GLU A 294 -21.68 32.71 -46.64
C GLU A 294 -21.40 34.15 -47.02
#